data_1750a568cc96a525e0120ce1dae6f676
#
_entry.id   1750a568cc96a525e0120ce1dae6f676
#
_cell.length_a   1.000
_cell.length_b   1.000
_cell.length_c   1.000
_cell.angle_alpha   90.00
_cell.angle_beta   90.00
_cell.angle_gamma   90.00
#
_symmetry.space_group_name_H-M   'P 1'
#
loop_
_entity.id
_entity.type
_entity.pdbx_description
1 polymer ?
#
loop_
_entity_poly.entity_id
_entity_poly.type
_entity_poly.pdbx_seq_one_letter_code
_entity_poly.pdbx_strand_id
1 'polypeptide(L)'
;GQDVLPAEANGEWLKQINDYRRKWDAFVAPGMVDDSTPINPQRAAVEIDKALPEDAVLVSDIGVHHNWLLQFCRPSRPDSLIGSMGFGPMGFGVAGVMGAKLAAPDRPAVSVCGDGAFFMHASVLGTAVEYNIPVVWVVWNNYAYGSIRGLQRGYLGGRELATDFHHPETGKPYNPDFAAMARSAGVEGVRIDRAGDLGDAIQAGIASGRPYLIDANIGGDLNPPGAGVWELP
;
A
#
# COMPACT_ATOMS: atom_id res chain seq x y z
N GLY A 1 -32.43 -22.47 -6.69
CA GLY A 1 -32.97 -22.33 -5.36
C GLY A 1 -31.90 -21.78 -4.45
N GLN A 2 -32.09 -20.59 -3.91
CA GLN A 2 -31.27 -20.09 -2.82
C GLN A 2 -31.75 -20.81 -1.56
N ASP A 3 -31.02 -21.80 -1.08
CA ASP A 3 -31.18 -22.34 0.25
C ASP A 3 -30.69 -21.30 1.24
N VAL A 4 -31.63 -20.43 1.66
CA VAL A 4 -31.40 -19.50 2.75
C VAL A 4 -31.32 -20.33 4.03
N LEU A 5 -30.14 -20.43 4.64
CA LEU A 5 -29.97 -21.09 5.94
C LEU A 5 -30.95 -20.49 6.94
N PRO A 6 -31.58 -21.32 7.80
CA PRO A 6 -32.52 -20.85 8.80
C PRO A 6 -31.91 -19.74 9.67
N ALA A 7 -32.68 -18.71 9.98
CA ALA A 7 -32.23 -17.55 10.75
C ALA A 7 -31.60 -17.93 12.13
N GLU A 8 -32.04 -19.01 12.73
CA GLU A 8 -31.51 -19.52 14.01
C GLU A 8 -30.08 -20.11 13.86
N ALA A 9 -29.77 -20.77 12.74
CA ALA A 9 -28.43 -21.32 12.50
C ALA A 9 -27.39 -20.19 12.26
N ASN A 10 -27.84 -19.02 11.84
CA ASN A 10 -26.96 -17.85 11.61
C ASN A 10 -26.64 -17.07 12.90
N GLY A 11 -27.48 -17.16 13.93
CA GLY A 11 -27.35 -16.32 15.13
C GLY A 11 -26.08 -16.59 15.93
N GLU A 12 -25.70 -17.84 16.12
CA GLU A 12 -24.49 -18.21 16.88
C GLU A 12 -23.22 -17.94 16.06
N TRP A 13 -23.25 -18.22 14.77
CA TRP A 13 -22.17 -17.92 13.83
C TRP A 13 -21.92 -16.41 13.75
N LEU A 14 -22.94 -15.59 13.59
CA LEU A 14 -22.83 -14.14 13.59
C LEU A 14 -22.29 -13.60 14.92
N LYS A 15 -22.68 -14.20 16.04
CA LYS A 15 -22.13 -13.86 17.35
C LYS A 15 -20.63 -14.13 17.41
N GLN A 16 -20.18 -15.30 16.95
CA GLN A 16 -18.76 -15.65 16.88
C GLN A 16 -17.98 -14.66 15.99
N ILE A 17 -18.49 -14.34 14.81
CA ILE A 17 -17.87 -13.36 13.91
C ILE A 17 -17.71 -12.00 14.60
N ASN A 18 -18.76 -11.54 15.28
CA ASN A 18 -18.73 -10.27 15.99
C ASN A 18 -17.77 -10.29 17.19
N ASP A 19 -17.65 -11.44 17.88
CA ASP A 19 -16.67 -11.60 18.96
C ASP A 19 -15.22 -11.55 18.43
N TYR A 20 -14.94 -12.19 17.30
CA TYR A 20 -13.63 -12.10 16.66
C TYR A 20 -13.35 -10.69 16.16
N ARG A 21 -14.33 -9.99 15.56
CA ARG A 21 -14.19 -8.60 15.16
C ARG A 21 -13.83 -7.70 16.32
N ARG A 22 -14.55 -7.80 17.45
CA ARG A 22 -14.22 -6.99 18.64
C ARG A 22 -12.81 -7.24 19.17
N LYS A 23 -12.37 -8.52 19.18
CA LYS A 23 -11.00 -8.88 19.60
C LYS A 23 -9.97 -8.30 18.64
N TRP A 24 -10.23 -8.40 17.34
CA TRP A 24 -9.38 -7.82 16.30
C TRP A 24 -9.31 -6.31 16.44
N ASP A 25 -10.43 -5.62 16.52
CA ASP A 25 -10.51 -4.17 16.63
C ASP A 25 -9.74 -3.66 17.87
N ALA A 26 -9.89 -4.34 19.01
CA ALA A 26 -9.15 -4.01 20.22
C ALA A 26 -7.62 -4.25 20.07
N PHE A 27 -7.25 -5.32 19.38
CA PHE A 27 -5.85 -5.68 19.14
C PHE A 27 -5.15 -4.66 18.22
N VAL A 28 -5.82 -4.20 17.17
CA VAL A 28 -5.23 -3.28 16.19
C VAL A 28 -5.35 -1.80 16.55
N ALA A 29 -6.23 -1.45 17.49
CA ALA A 29 -6.51 -0.05 17.84
C ALA A 29 -5.28 0.80 18.16
N PRO A 30 -4.26 0.34 18.90
CA PRO A 30 -3.08 1.15 19.20
C PRO A 30 -2.30 1.57 17.94
N GLY A 31 -2.11 0.65 16.99
CA GLY A 31 -1.39 0.93 15.75
C GLY A 31 -2.14 1.86 14.79
N MET A 32 -3.48 1.94 14.93
CA MET A 32 -4.31 2.82 14.08
C MET A 32 -4.14 4.32 14.40
N VAL A 33 -3.55 4.64 15.55
CA VAL A 33 -3.34 6.02 16.03
C VAL A 33 -1.87 6.33 16.34
N ASP A 34 -0.97 5.44 15.91
CA ASP A 34 0.47 5.59 16.11
C ASP A 34 1.05 6.64 15.16
N ASP A 35 1.48 7.78 15.73
CA ASP A 35 2.07 8.90 14.98
C ASP A 35 3.62 8.87 14.97
N SER A 36 4.22 7.70 15.16
CA SER A 36 5.67 7.52 15.09
C SER A 36 6.27 7.89 13.73
N THR A 37 7.57 8.22 13.72
CA THR A 37 8.36 8.48 12.52
C THR A 37 9.59 7.56 12.54
N PRO A 38 9.84 6.76 11.50
CA PRO A 38 9.06 6.60 10.26
C PRO A 38 7.61 6.18 10.50
N ILE A 39 6.73 6.46 9.54
CA ILE A 39 5.28 6.22 9.66
C ILE A 39 5.01 4.74 9.96
N ASN A 40 4.19 4.47 10.98
CA ASN A 40 3.71 3.12 11.24
C ASN A 40 2.92 2.58 10.04
N PRO A 41 3.26 1.39 9.50
CA PRO A 41 2.59 0.80 8.33
C PRO A 41 1.08 0.66 8.48
N GLN A 42 0.62 0.25 9.67
CA GLN A 42 -0.81 0.12 9.96
C GLN A 42 -1.51 1.48 9.89
N ARG A 43 -0.91 2.51 10.51
CA ARG A 43 -1.42 3.88 10.47
C ARG A 43 -1.47 4.40 9.02
N ALA A 44 -0.43 4.14 8.23
CA ALA A 44 -0.41 4.53 6.82
C ALA A 44 -1.58 3.92 6.03
N ALA A 45 -1.83 2.61 6.19
CA ALA A 45 -2.93 1.93 5.52
C ALA A 45 -4.29 2.52 5.92
N VAL A 46 -4.48 2.85 7.20
CA VAL A 46 -5.70 3.50 7.70
C VAL A 46 -5.89 4.90 7.11
N GLU A 47 -4.82 5.70 7.02
CA GLU A 47 -4.92 7.05 6.42
C GLU A 47 -5.16 6.99 4.92
N ILE A 48 -4.60 6.00 4.21
CA ILE A 48 -4.93 5.74 2.80
C ILE A 48 -6.42 5.43 2.65
N ASP A 49 -6.96 4.48 3.44
CA ASP A 49 -8.37 4.09 3.37
C ASP A 49 -9.31 5.29 3.59
N LYS A 50 -9.03 6.10 4.61
CA LYS A 50 -9.81 7.30 4.92
C LYS A 50 -9.76 8.38 3.83
N ALA A 51 -8.63 8.50 3.14
CA ALA A 51 -8.41 9.52 2.13
C ALA A 51 -9.05 9.16 0.78
N LEU A 52 -9.31 7.89 0.52
CA LEU A 52 -9.88 7.46 -0.76
C LEU A 52 -11.36 7.82 -0.85
N PRO A 53 -11.79 8.52 -1.93
CA PRO A 53 -13.21 8.65 -2.25
C PRO A 53 -13.88 7.29 -2.43
N GLU A 54 -15.18 7.22 -2.18
CA GLU A 54 -15.96 5.98 -2.29
C GLU A 54 -15.84 5.30 -3.66
N ASP A 55 -15.71 6.10 -4.71
CA ASP A 55 -15.61 5.64 -6.10
C ASP A 55 -14.16 5.44 -6.58
N ALA A 56 -13.17 5.71 -5.73
CA ALA A 56 -11.77 5.53 -6.12
C ALA A 56 -11.43 4.08 -6.50
N VAL A 57 -10.45 3.94 -7.38
CA VAL A 57 -9.79 2.66 -7.67
C VAL A 57 -8.44 2.65 -6.99
N LEU A 58 -8.26 1.76 -6.02
CA LEU A 58 -6.99 1.49 -5.37
C LEU A 58 -6.29 0.34 -6.10
N VAL A 59 -5.12 0.61 -6.66
CA VAL A 59 -4.29 -0.41 -7.29
C VAL A 59 -3.12 -0.74 -6.37
N SER A 60 -3.12 -1.94 -5.82
CA SER A 60 -2.05 -2.41 -4.95
C SER A 60 -0.98 -3.13 -5.76
N ASP A 61 0.26 -2.69 -5.62
CA ASP A 61 1.42 -3.45 -6.06
C ASP A 61 1.71 -4.61 -5.12
N ILE A 62 2.71 -5.41 -5.41
CA ILE A 62 3.09 -6.58 -4.62
C ILE A 62 4.24 -6.25 -3.68
N GLY A 63 4.07 -6.61 -2.41
CA GLY A 63 5.01 -6.35 -1.34
C GLY A 63 4.33 -6.40 0.03
N VAL A 64 5.05 -6.09 1.09
CA VAL A 64 4.48 -6.10 2.46
C VAL A 64 3.31 -5.12 2.61
N HIS A 65 3.33 -4.00 1.88
CA HIS A 65 2.24 -3.01 1.84
C HIS A 65 0.92 -3.63 1.38
N HIS A 66 0.95 -4.59 0.45
CA HIS A 66 -0.24 -5.29 -0.01
C HIS A 66 -1.01 -5.95 1.15
N ASN A 67 -0.29 -6.64 2.03
CA ASN A 67 -0.91 -7.30 3.19
C ASN A 67 -1.50 -6.28 4.18
N TRP A 68 -0.86 -5.12 4.35
CA TRP A 68 -1.42 -4.03 5.15
C TRP A 68 -2.69 -3.46 4.54
N LEU A 69 -2.71 -3.21 3.23
CA LEU A 69 -3.89 -2.71 2.53
C LEU A 69 -5.07 -3.70 2.61
N LEU A 70 -4.81 -5.01 2.40
CA LEU A 70 -5.86 -6.03 2.49
C LEU A 70 -6.50 -6.14 3.88
N GLN A 71 -5.75 -5.79 4.93
CA GLN A 71 -6.27 -5.84 6.30
C GLN A 71 -7.01 -4.57 6.71
N PHE A 72 -6.60 -3.41 6.22
CA PHE A 72 -7.07 -2.12 6.73
C PHE A 72 -7.84 -1.28 5.71
N CYS A 73 -7.71 -1.52 4.41
CA CYS A 73 -8.52 -0.86 3.41
C CYS A 73 -9.83 -1.62 3.16
N ARG A 74 -10.93 -0.88 3.10
CA ARG A 74 -12.29 -1.42 2.96
C ARG A 74 -12.97 -0.84 1.73
N PRO A 75 -12.67 -1.39 0.52
CA PRO A 75 -13.30 -0.92 -0.69
C PRO A 75 -14.83 -1.10 -0.58
N SER A 76 -15.56 -0.03 -0.87
CA SER A 76 -17.02 0.01 -0.74
C SER A 76 -17.76 -0.48 -1.98
N ARG A 77 -17.06 -0.61 -3.12
CA ARG A 77 -17.63 -0.97 -4.42
C ARG A 77 -16.88 -2.11 -5.08
N PRO A 78 -17.55 -2.94 -5.91
CA PRO A 78 -16.88 -3.85 -6.81
C PRO A 78 -15.83 -3.13 -7.67
N ASP A 79 -14.74 -3.79 -8.00
CA ASP A 79 -13.67 -3.26 -8.84
C ASP A 79 -13.01 -1.99 -8.30
N SER A 80 -13.03 -1.80 -6.97
CA SER A 80 -12.34 -0.68 -6.30
C SER A 80 -10.97 -1.06 -5.74
N LEU A 81 -10.64 -2.34 -5.63
CA LEU A 81 -9.31 -2.83 -5.24
C LEU A 81 -8.80 -3.80 -6.31
N ILE A 82 -7.71 -3.40 -6.97
CA ILE A 82 -7.07 -4.17 -8.04
C ILE A 82 -5.66 -4.56 -7.61
N GLY A 83 -5.29 -5.81 -7.82
CA GLY A 83 -3.95 -6.32 -7.55
C GLY A 83 -3.63 -7.53 -8.41
N SER A 84 -2.34 -7.78 -8.63
CA SER A 84 -1.87 -8.96 -9.36
C SER A 84 -1.82 -10.18 -8.46
N MET A 85 -2.97 -10.83 -8.23
CA MET A 85 -3.11 -11.95 -7.29
C MET A 85 -2.61 -13.29 -7.84
N GLY A 86 -2.37 -13.40 -9.15
CA GLY A 86 -1.94 -14.68 -9.77
C GLY A 86 -0.45 -14.92 -9.59
N PHE A 87 0.38 -14.25 -10.37
CA PHE A 87 1.83 -14.40 -10.32
C PHE A 87 2.52 -13.45 -9.35
N GLY A 88 1.90 -12.30 -9.05
CA GLY A 88 2.40 -11.33 -8.09
C GLY A 88 3.68 -10.58 -8.51
N PRO A 89 3.80 -10.08 -9.77
CA PRO A 89 4.99 -9.33 -10.17
C PRO A 89 5.01 -7.95 -9.52
N MET A 90 6.18 -7.53 -9.07
CA MET A 90 6.44 -6.15 -8.68
C MET A 90 6.34 -5.21 -9.90
N GLY A 91 5.78 -4.01 -9.70
CA GLY A 91 5.57 -3.02 -10.75
C GLY A 91 4.19 -3.08 -11.44
N PHE A 92 3.39 -4.09 -11.15
CA PHE A 92 2.01 -4.17 -11.64
C PHE A 92 1.20 -2.94 -11.24
N GLY A 93 1.23 -2.56 -9.95
CA GLY A 93 0.50 -1.40 -9.45
C GLY A 93 1.06 -0.08 -9.97
N VAL A 94 2.38 -0.01 -10.17
CA VAL A 94 3.05 1.20 -10.68
C VAL A 94 2.55 1.57 -12.08
N ALA A 95 2.46 0.60 -12.98
CA ALA A 95 1.97 0.83 -14.35
C ALA A 95 0.44 0.64 -14.46
N GLY A 96 -0.12 -0.34 -13.76
CA GLY A 96 -1.52 -0.73 -13.84
C GLY A 96 -2.50 0.36 -13.42
N VAL A 97 -2.09 1.27 -12.53
CA VAL A 97 -2.93 2.40 -12.13
C VAL A 97 -3.30 3.32 -13.30
N MET A 98 -2.39 3.49 -14.27
CA MET A 98 -2.70 4.23 -15.49
C MET A 98 -3.75 3.51 -16.32
N GLY A 99 -3.65 2.18 -16.45
CA GLY A 99 -4.67 1.37 -17.11
C GLY A 99 -6.03 1.45 -16.42
N ALA A 100 -6.05 1.42 -15.08
CA ALA A 100 -7.26 1.59 -14.30
C ALA A 100 -7.91 2.97 -14.53
N LYS A 101 -7.09 4.04 -14.58
CA LYS A 101 -7.57 5.40 -14.89
C LYS A 101 -8.13 5.52 -16.28
N LEU A 102 -7.49 4.91 -17.28
CA LEU A 102 -7.98 4.94 -18.67
C LEU A 102 -9.26 4.13 -18.85
N ALA A 103 -9.42 3.02 -18.11
CA ALA A 103 -10.65 2.20 -18.13
C ALA A 103 -11.82 2.85 -17.38
N ALA A 104 -11.54 3.70 -16.39
CA ALA A 104 -12.53 4.39 -15.58
C ALA A 104 -12.15 5.89 -15.42
N PRO A 105 -12.28 6.70 -16.49
CA PRO A 105 -11.72 8.06 -16.53
C PRO A 105 -12.33 9.01 -15.50
N ASP A 106 -13.55 8.77 -15.08
CA ASP A 106 -14.24 9.61 -14.10
C ASP A 106 -13.92 9.26 -12.65
N ARG A 107 -13.26 8.12 -12.41
CA ARG A 107 -12.89 7.64 -11.07
C ARG A 107 -11.47 8.08 -10.71
N PRO A 108 -11.21 8.53 -9.47
CA PRO A 108 -9.84 8.67 -8.98
C PRO A 108 -9.11 7.32 -9.00
N ALA A 109 -7.85 7.32 -9.44
CA ALA A 109 -7.01 6.12 -9.45
C ALA A 109 -5.75 6.37 -8.63
N VAL A 110 -5.56 5.55 -7.60
CA VAL A 110 -4.45 5.64 -6.64
C VAL A 110 -3.71 4.32 -6.61
N SER A 111 -2.40 4.35 -6.77
CA SER A 111 -1.55 3.17 -6.58
C SER A 111 -0.82 3.25 -5.25
N VAL A 112 -0.73 2.13 -4.55
CA VAL A 112 0.23 1.95 -3.46
C VAL A 112 1.24 0.90 -3.91
N CYS A 113 2.50 1.29 -3.96
CA CYS A 113 3.60 0.46 -4.46
C CYS A 113 4.81 0.58 -3.54
N GLY A 114 5.59 -0.49 -3.39
CA GLY A 114 6.86 -0.45 -2.66
C GLY A 114 7.91 0.37 -3.41
N ASP A 115 8.88 0.89 -2.67
CA ASP A 115 10.03 1.63 -3.19
C ASP A 115 10.81 0.85 -4.27
N GLY A 116 11.08 -0.43 -4.02
CA GLY A 116 11.74 -1.29 -5.01
C GLY A 116 10.91 -1.49 -6.28
N ALA A 117 9.59 -1.70 -6.14
CA ALA A 117 8.68 -1.85 -7.30
C ALA A 117 8.59 -0.55 -8.11
N PHE A 118 8.47 0.59 -7.43
CA PHE A 118 8.42 1.89 -8.09
C PHE A 118 9.72 2.16 -8.87
N PHE A 119 10.87 1.94 -8.24
CA PHE A 119 12.15 2.19 -8.88
C PHE A 119 12.39 1.35 -10.14
N MET A 120 11.91 0.10 -10.16
CA MET A 120 11.97 -0.75 -11.36
C MET A 120 11.18 -0.19 -12.54
N HIS A 121 10.15 0.64 -12.30
CA HIS A 121 9.21 1.11 -13.32
C HIS A 121 9.03 2.63 -13.32
N ALA A 122 9.98 3.38 -12.77
CA ALA A 122 9.90 4.85 -12.67
C ALA A 122 9.70 5.56 -14.01
N SER A 123 10.03 4.91 -15.14
CA SER A 123 9.79 5.41 -16.50
C SER A 123 8.32 5.71 -16.81
N VAL A 124 7.37 5.12 -16.06
CA VAL A 124 5.93 5.39 -16.23
C VAL A 124 5.58 6.86 -15.98
N LEU A 125 6.40 7.59 -15.21
CA LEU A 125 6.21 9.02 -14.97
C LEU A 125 6.17 9.81 -16.29
N GLY A 126 7.11 9.52 -17.20
CA GLY A 126 7.15 10.13 -18.52
C GLY A 126 5.88 9.85 -19.33
N THR A 127 5.41 8.60 -19.33
CA THR A 127 4.17 8.21 -20.03
C THR A 127 2.96 8.94 -19.43
N ALA A 128 2.85 9.01 -18.11
CA ALA A 128 1.73 9.70 -17.47
C ALA A 128 1.68 11.20 -17.80
N VAL A 129 2.84 11.85 -17.93
CA VAL A 129 2.93 13.26 -18.34
C VAL A 129 2.58 13.41 -19.80
N GLU A 130 3.19 12.59 -20.69
CA GLU A 130 2.99 12.65 -22.14
C GLU A 130 1.53 12.50 -22.53
N TYR A 131 0.81 11.56 -21.89
CA TYR A 131 -0.59 11.26 -22.18
C TYR A 131 -1.58 11.92 -21.21
N ASN A 132 -1.10 12.77 -20.30
CA ASN A 132 -1.91 13.47 -19.31
C ASN A 132 -2.83 12.51 -18.53
N ILE A 133 -2.28 11.45 -17.95
CA ILE A 133 -3.03 10.44 -17.19
C ILE A 133 -2.98 10.79 -15.70
N PRO A 134 -4.05 11.37 -15.12
CA PRO A 134 -4.07 11.86 -13.75
C PRO A 134 -4.23 10.69 -12.77
N VAL A 135 -3.11 10.21 -12.23
CA VAL A 135 -3.04 9.16 -11.22
C VAL A 135 -2.19 9.61 -10.04
N VAL A 136 -2.42 9.00 -8.88
CA VAL A 136 -1.62 9.22 -7.68
C VAL A 136 -0.83 7.95 -7.36
N TRP A 137 0.49 8.06 -7.24
CA TRP A 137 1.35 7.02 -6.68
C TRP A 137 1.69 7.34 -5.23
N VAL A 138 1.40 6.40 -4.33
CA VAL A 138 1.91 6.40 -2.96
C VAL A 138 3.04 5.37 -2.91
N VAL A 139 4.27 5.85 -2.92
CA VAL A 139 5.46 5.02 -2.79
C VAL A 139 5.66 4.71 -1.31
N TRP A 140 5.47 3.45 -0.94
CA TRP A 140 5.70 2.91 0.39
C TRP A 140 7.20 2.69 0.59
N ASN A 141 7.89 3.76 1.01
CA ASN A 141 9.34 3.81 1.08
C ASN A 141 9.82 3.31 2.44
N ASN A 142 10.12 2.03 2.51
CA ASN A 142 10.63 1.37 3.71
C ASN A 142 12.09 0.88 3.57
N TYR A 143 12.78 1.34 2.54
CA TYR A 143 14.19 1.06 2.24
C TYR A 143 14.52 -0.42 2.15
N ALA A 144 13.58 -1.24 1.63
CA ALA A 144 13.80 -2.68 1.56
C ALA A 144 12.84 -3.39 0.59
N TYR A 145 13.27 -4.55 0.09
CA TYR A 145 12.36 -5.59 -0.38
C TYR A 145 11.72 -6.29 0.83
N GLY A 146 10.78 -5.59 1.50
CA GLY A 146 10.29 -5.94 2.83
C GLY A 146 9.72 -7.36 2.94
N SER A 147 8.97 -7.85 1.95
CA SER A 147 8.42 -9.21 1.94
C SER A 147 9.53 -10.26 1.90
N ILE A 148 10.53 -10.08 1.03
CA ILE A 148 11.65 -11.03 0.90
C ILE A 148 12.53 -10.99 2.15
N ARG A 149 12.78 -9.78 2.69
CA ARG A 149 13.51 -9.63 3.96
C ARG A 149 12.81 -10.37 5.10
N GLY A 150 11.49 -10.26 5.19
CA GLY A 150 10.69 -10.99 6.17
C GLY A 150 10.82 -12.51 6.03
N LEU A 151 10.78 -13.04 4.80
CA LEU A 151 11.00 -14.46 4.53
C LEU A 151 12.43 -14.90 4.90
N GLN A 152 13.44 -14.11 4.57
CA GLN A 152 14.83 -14.40 4.94
C GLN A 152 14.99 -14.46 6.47
N ARG A 153 14.42 -13.52 7.21
CA ARG A 153 14.43 -13.50 8.68
C ARG A 153 13.75 -14.74 9.26
N GLY A 154 12.59 -15.10 8.73
CA GLY A 154 11.80 -16.23 9.22
C GLY A 154 12.39 -17.60 8.90
N TYR A 155 12.87 -17.80 7.67
CA TYR A 155 13.25 -19.14 7.19
C TYR A 155 14.77 -19.38 7.11
N LEU A 156 15.60 -18.33 7.11
CA LEU A 156 17.04 -18.44 6.95
C LEU A 156 17.82 -18.07 8.22
N GLY A 157 17.22 -18.24 9.39
CA GLY A 157 17.86 -17.98 10.68
C GLY A 157 18.30 -16.53 10.87
N GLY A 158 17.55 -15.58 10.31
CA GLY A 158 17.86 -14.16 10.38
C GLY A 158 18.90 -13.67 9.38
N ARG A 159 19.35 -14.52 8.46
CA ARG A 159 20.29 -14.12 7.41
C ARG A 159 19.57 -13.30 6.35
N GLU A 160 20.02 -12.07 6.16
CA GLU A 160 19.53 -11.16 5.13
C GLU A 160 20.58 -11.00 4.02
N LEU A 161 20.13 -10.99 2.76
CA LEU A 161 21.01 -10.80 1.61
C LEU A 161 20.31 -9.98 0.53
N ALA A 162 20.85 -8.79 0.22
CA ALA A 162 20.42 -7.91 -0.85
C ALA A 162 18.94 -7.45 -0.75
N THR A 163 18.38 -7.42 0.45
CA THR A 163 16.99 -7.03 0.69
C THR A 163 16.83 -5.74 1.47
N ASP A 164 17.91 -5.25 2.04
CA ASP A 164 17.97 -4.00 2.80
C ASP A 164 18.75 -2.95 2.00
N PHE A 165 18.12 -1.78 1.82
CA PHE A 165 18.71 -0.70 1.02
C PHE A 165 19.42 0.28 1.93
N HIS A 166 20.74 0.28 1.90
CA HIS A 166 21.57 1.15 2.71
C HIS A 166 22.84 1.59 1.96
N HIS A 167 23.34 2.72 2.35
CA HIS A 167 24.61 3.21 1.84
C HIS A 167 25.76 2.39 2.45
N PRO A 168 26.62 1.75 1.64
CA PRO A 168 27.60 0.77 2.14
C PRO A 168 28.63 1.38 3.11
N GLU A 169 28.99 2.66 2.95
CA GLU A 169 29.99 3.32 3.78
C GLU A 169 29.42 3.80 5.12
N THR A 170 28.14 4.19 5.16
CA THR A 170 27.54 4.81 6.35
C THR A 170 26.58 3.90 7.10
N GLY A 171 26.11 2.81 6.46
CA GLY A 171 25.07 1.93 6.98
C GLY A 171 23.70 2.59 7.10
N LYS A 172 23.53 3.83 6.64
CA LYS A 172 22.25 4.52 6.70
C LYS A 172 21.31 4.03 5.61
N PRO A 173 19.99 3.99 5.88
CA PRO A 173 19.00 3.71 4.84
C PRO A 173 19.19 4.61 3.63
N TYR A 174 19.09 4.04 2.44
CA TYR A 174 19.26 4.75 1.18
C TYR A 174 18.22 4.33 0.16
N ASN A 175 17.56 5.32 -0.42
CA ASN A 175 16.81 5.24 -1.65
C ASN A 175 17.00 6.53 -2.43
N PRO A 176 16.74 6.54 -3.74
CA PRO A 176 16.57 7.79 -4.46
C PRO A 176 15.49 8.66 -3.81
N ASP A 177 15.63 9.98 -3.90
CA ASP A 177 14.53 10.90 -3.59
C ASP A 177 13.45 10.77 -4.68
N PHE A 178 12.44 9.95 -4.40
CA PHE A 178 11.37 9.67 -5.37
C PHE A 178 10.54 10.92 -5.67
N ALA A 179 10.36 11.81 -4.71
CA ALA A 179 9.67 13.07 -4.93
C ALA A 179 10.45 13.98 -5.89
N ALA A 180 11.78 14.10 -5.73
CA ALA A 180 12.62 14.83 -6.67
C ALA A 180 12.65 14.16 -8.04
N MET A 181 12.71 12.84 -8.11
CA MET A 181 12.63 12.07 -9.36
C MET A 181 11.32 12.37 -10.10
N ALA A 182 10.19 12.37 -9.42
CA ALA A 182 8.91 12.73 -10.00
C ALA A 182 8.92 14.15 -10.58
N ARG A 183 9.41 15.12 -9.80
CA ARG A 183 9.52 16.52 -10.25
C ARG A 183 10.42 16.67 -11.48
N SER A 184 11.51 15.92 -11.56
CA SER A 184 12.40 15.95 -12.74
C SER A 184 11.73 15.41 -14.00
N ALA A 185 10.73 14.53 -13.86
CA ALA A 185 9.92 14.01 -14.96
C ALA A 185 8.67 14.87 -15.27
N GLY A 186 8.47 15.99 -14.57
CA GLY A 186 7.29 16.86 -14.75
C GLY A 186 6.06 16.43 -13.98
N VAL A 187 6.19 15.49 -13.04
CA VAL A 187 5.15 15.05 -12.11
C VAL A 187 5.32 15.79 -10.79
N GLU A 188 4.23 16.27 -10.20
CA GLU A 188 4.30 16.82 -8.84
C GLU A 188 4.66 15.72 -7.84
N GLY A 189 5.68 15.99 -7.02
CA GLY A 189 6.22 14.99 -6.07
C GLY A 189 6.43 15.59 -4.69
N VAL A 190 5.90 14.92 -3.66
CA VAL A 190 6.03 15.32 -2.25
C VAL A 190 6.58 14.19 -1.40
N ARG A 191 7.32 14.55 -0.35
CA ARG A 191 7.80 13.62 0.68
C ARG A 191 6.92 13.77 1.91
N ILE A 192 6.48 12.63 2.47
CA ILE A 192 5.66 12.58 3.68
C ILE A 192 6.37 11.74 4.75
N ASP A 193 6.62 12.34 5.90
CA ASP A 193 7.27 11.70 7.04
C ASP A 193 6.34 11.50 8.25
N ARG A 194 5.10 12.03 8.18
CA ARG A 194 4.11 11.93 9.25
C ARG A 194 2.80 11.35 8.72
N ALA A 195 2.23 10.41 9.45
CA ALA A 195 0.99 9.75 9.05
C ALA A 195 -0.18 10.72 8.85
N GLY A 196 -0.28 11.76 9.69
CA GLY A 196 -1.36 12.75 9.60
C GLY A 196 -1.37 13.55 8.29
N ASP A 197 -0.22 13.69 7.62
CA ASP A 197 -0.10 14.47 6.39
C ASP A 197 -0.40 13.62 5.13
N LEU A 198 -0.45 12.29 5.28
CA LEU A 198 -0.60 11.36 4.14
C LEU A 198 -1.98 11.49 3.48
N GLY A 199 -3.02 11.60 4.29
CA GLY A 199 -4.39 11.76 3.78
C GLY A 199 -4.56 13.02 2.95
N ASP A 200 -4.08 14.15 3.45
CA ASP A 200 -4.14 15.45 2.76
C ASP A 200 -3.34 15.42 1.46
N ALA A 201 -2.17 14.77 1.45
CA ALA A 201 -1.36 14.62 0.24
C ALA A 201 -2.09 13.78 -0.84
N ILE A 202 -2.78 12.70 -0.45
CA ILE A 202 -3.59 11.89 -1.39
C ILE A 202 -4.73 12.73 -1.97
N GLN A 203 -5.46 13.46 -1.12
CA GLN A 203 -6.57 14.32 -1.55
C GLN A 203 -6.07 15.44 -2.47
N ALA A 204 -4.95 16.07 -2.17
CA ALA A 204 -4.31 17.08 -3.03
C ALA A 204 -3.92 16.49 -4.39
N GLY A 205 -3.33 15.28 -4.41
CA GLY A 205 -2.97 14.59 -5.64
C GLY A 205 -4.20 14.28 -6.51
N ILE A 206 -5.27 13.79 -5.92
CA ILE A 206 -6.56 13.54 -6.63
C ILE A 206 -7.12 14.86 -7.18
N ALA A 207 -7.19 15.89 -6.36
CA ALA A 207 -7.76 17.19 -6.72
C ALA A 207 -6.93 17.92 -7.79
N SER A 208 -5.63 17.64 -7.91
CA SER A 208 -4.75 18.27 -8.91
C SER A 208 -5.18 17.97 -10.35
N GLY A 209 -5.87 16.84 -10.58
CA GLY A 209 -6.21 16.38 -11.93
C GLY A 209 -5.01 16.09 -12.81
N ARG A 210 -3.82 15.88 -12.22
CA ARG A 210 -2.53 15.64 -12.88
C ARG A 210 -1.82 14.43 -12.26
N PRO A 211 -0.80 13.85 -12.93
CA PRO A 211 0.05 12.84 -12.31
C PRO A 211 0.69 13.38 -11.02
N TYR A 212 0.64 12.61 -9.95
CA TYR A 212 1.10 13.01 -8.63
C TYR A 212 1.81 11.87 -7.90
N LEU A 213 2.92 12.15 -7.23
CA LEU A 213 3.67 11.14 -6.47
C LEU A 213 3.86 11.57 -5.02
N ILE A 214 3.61 10.63 -4.12
CA ILE A 214 3.81 10.75 -2.68
C ILE A 214 4.88 9.74 -2.27
N ASP A 215 6.05 10.22 -1.84
CA ASP A 215 7.10 9.40 -1.25
C ASP A 215 6.87 9.32 0.27
N ALA A 216 6.21 8.25 0.72
CA ALA A 216 5.87 8.07 2.13
C ALA A 216 6.95 7.29 2.88
N ASN A 217 7.53 7.91 3.92
CA ASN A 217 8.57 7.32 4.76
C ASN A 217 7.98 6.33 5.76
N ILE A 218 8.01 5.04 5.42
CA ILE A 218 7.34 3.99 6.18
C ILE A 218 8.34 3.19 7.03
N GLY A 219 7.96 2.83 8.24
CA GLY A 219 8.74 1.93 9.10
C GLY A 219 8.87 0.53 8.50
N GLY A 220 10.08 0.02 8.43
CA GLY A 220 10.41 -1.20 7.70
C GLY A 220 10.34 -2.51 8.49
N ASP A 221 10.27 -2.44 9.82
CA ASP A 221 10.44 -3.61 10.68
C ASP A 221 9.13 -4.23 11.21
N LEU A 222 7.99 -3.64 10.89
CA LEU A 222 6.69 -4.14 11.29
C LEU A 222 6.07 -5.02 10.21
N ASN A 223 5.67 -6.22 10.59
CA ASN A 223 4.87 -7.10 9.76
C ASN A 223 3.38 -6.95 10.09
N PRO A 224 2.47 -7.10 9.11
CA PRO A 224 1.05 -7.11 9.37
C PRO A 224 0.68 -8.21 10.36
N PRO A 225 -0.22 -7.93 11.33
CA PRO A 225 -0.69 -8.93 12.26
C PRO A 225 -1.31 -10.13 11.52
N GLY A 226 -0.96 -11.34 11.89
CA GLY A 226 -1.50 -12.55 11.23
C GLY A 226 -1.08 -12.73 9.76
N ALA A 227 -0.20 -11.88 9.23
CA ALA A 227 0.39 -12.10 7.93
C ALA A 227 1.33 -13.29 8.02
N GLY A 228 0.75 -14.41 7.68
CA GLY A 228 1.31 -15.69 7.42
C GLY A 228 2.74 -15.93 7.89
N VAL A 229 2.88 -16.41 9.09
CA VAL A 229 3.84 -17.49 9.24
C VAL A 229 3.25 -18.61 8.40
N TRP A 230 3.76 -18.80 7.19
CA TRP A 230 3.53 -20.02 6.45
C TRP A 230 4.20 -21.11 7.27
N GLU A 231 3.48 -21.67 8.21
CA GLU A 231 3.89 -22.93 8.82
C GLU A 231 3.79 -23.96 7.70
N LEU A 232 4.95 -24.25 7.12
CA LEU A 232 5.07 -25.44 6.29
C LEU A 232 4.80 -26.62 7.20
N PRO A 233 3.92 -27.55 6.80
CA PRO A 233 3.63 -28.75 7.57
C PRO A 233 4.85 -29.59 7.82
#